data_7345f53f59e0d0cf8b7e33157afe41de
#
_entry.id   7345f53f59e0d0cf8b7e33157afe41de
#
_cell.length_a   1.000
_cell.length_b   1.000
_cell.length_c   1.000
_cell.angle_alpha   90.00
_cell.angle_beta   90.00
_cell.angle_gamma   90.00
#
_symmetry.space_group_name_H-M   'P 1'
#
loop_
_entity.id
_entity.type
_entity.pdbx_description
1 polymer ?
#
loop_
_entity_poly.entity_id
_entity_poly.type
_entity_poly.pdbx_seq_one_letter_code
_entity_poly.pdbx_strand_id
1 'polypeptide(L)'
;MPTTAKANVSAPAISGGRMLAHQLALHGADTVFAVPGESYLDLLDGLYDVRDQVRLITCRFEAGAVNMAEAYGKLTGKPGVAIVTRGPGACHGAIGVHTAQQDSTPLILLIGQIPSDEMDRDSFQEIDYRKMFGSIAKWCTQIDDAARIPEIMHRAFHVAVSGRPGPVVIALPEDMQLEKLSIDQGRPYQAPVAWCDPGQVAEMRARLAKAKRPLMLLGGNAFWTDQGRADIKAFAEANRLPVAVGFRRQAAFDGTSPSFVGDIGVGPDPSLVAKAREADFILAVGTRLSESVTQGYTLFDLPRPSQTIVQVFPDPAELARVFQVDLAIAADVNLFAATARALPAVESGGWAKWTAELRSLREAGREPPNYPGPLNLAICMRELEKMLPEDCVLTTDAGNFAGWATRFLNLGPRQRYIGPSNGAMGYGVPAVIAAKVMQPERMALCFVGDGGFLMTGQEIATAFHHGVNPIVFVFNNQMYGTIRMHQERDYPHRVSGTTLTNPDFQKFIEAFGGHGEIVTATAEFRPAFERAVASGKPALIELRVDPDQLGTRASIS
;
A
#
# COMPACT_ATOMS: atom_id res chain seq x y z
N MET A 1 14.59 58.22 17.82
CA MET A 1 14.01 57.90 16.50
C MET A 1 12.85 56.94 16.73
N PRO A 2 11.63 57.26 16.33
CA PRO A 2 10.50 56.34 16.49
C PRO A 2 10.62 55.21 15.45
N THR A 3 10.68 53.99 15.92
CA THR A 3 10.54 52.77 15.12
C THR A 3 9.13 52.74 14.55
N THR A 4 9.02 52.94 13.24
CA THR A 4 7.77 52.71 12.49
C THR A 4 7.40 51.24 12.61
N ALA A 5 6.38 50.94 13.43
CA ALA A 5 5.70 49.68 13.39
C ALA A 5 5.16 49.48 11.95
N LYS A 6 5.65 48.46 11.23
CA LYS A 6 5.02 48.02 10.00
C LYS A 6 3.58 47.66 10.34
N ALA A 7 2.65 48.40 9.76
CA ALA A 7 1.25 48.05 9.80
C ALA A 7 1.10 46.61 9.26
N ASN A 8 0.77 45.66 10.11
CA ASN A 8 0.33 44.36 9.69
C ASN A 8 -0.97 44.62 8.90
N VAL A 9 -0.91 44.52 7.58
CA VAL A 9 -2.08 44.40 6.75
C VAL A 9 -2.68 43.06 7.16
N SER A 10 -3.76 43.10 7.96
CA SER A 10 -4.47 41.87 8.32
C SER A 10 -4.91 41.16 7.04
N ALA A 11 -4.55 39.90 6.88
CA ALA A 11 -5.05 39.09 5.78
C ALA A 11 -6.60 39.16 5.77
N PRO A 12 -7.24 39.16 4.58
CA PRO A 12 -8.70 39.15 4.51
C PRO A 12 -9.27 37.96 5.31
N ALA A 13 -10.34 38.19 6.04
CA ALA A 13 -10.98 37.13 6.82
C ALA A 13 -11.55 36.06 5.87
N ILE A 14 -11.16 34.81 6.06
CA ILE A 14 -11.65 33.64 5.33
C ILE A 14 -12.37 32.68 6.30
N SER A 15 -13.20 31.79 5.79
CA SER A 15 -13.88 30.79 6.60
C SER A 15 -12.92 29.66 7.03
N GLY A 16 -13.32 28.89 8.06
CA GLY A 16 -12.59 27.72 8.52
C GLY A 16 -12.41 26.67 7.42
N GLY A 17 -13.45 26.39 6.64
CA GLY A 17 -13.35 25.46 5.52
C GLY A 17 -12.40 25.93 4.41
N ARG A 18 -12.40 27.23 4.08
CA ARG A 18 -11.40 27.80 3.16
C ARG A 18 -9.98 27.74 3.75
N MET A 19 -9.84 28.00 5.05
CA MET A 19 -8.56 27.83 5.74
C MET A 19 -8.06 26.39 5.65
N LEU A 20 -8.94 25.39 5.85
CA LEU A 20 -8.60 23.97 5.68
C LEU A 20 -8.08 23.66 4.26
N ALA A 21 -8.76 24.16 3.22
CA ALA A 21 -8.33 23.98 1.84
C ALA A 21 -6.95 24.61 1.57
N HIS A 22 -6.71 25.83 2.09
CA HIS A 22 -5.41 26.48 2.01
C HIS A 22 -4.32 25.71 2.77
N GLN A 23 -4.65 25.09 3.93
CA GLN A 23 -3.70 24.23 4.65
C GLN A 23 -3.35 22.97 3.88
N LEU A 24 -4.30 22.35 3.16
CA LEU A 24 -4.01 21.22 2.29
C LEU A 24 -3.01 21.62 1.19
N ALA A 25 -3.24 22.74 0.51
CA ALA A 25 -2.32 23.27 -0.50
C ALA A 25 -0.94 23.61 0.11
N LEU A 26 -0.91 24.31 1.25
CA LEU A 26 0.32 24.71 1.95
C LEU A 26 1.20 23.51 2.31
N HIS A 27 0.57 22.40 2.74
CA HIS A 27 1.27 21.18 3.12
C HIS A 27 1.56 20.23 1.96
N GLY A 28 1.23 20.62 0.72
CA GLY A 28 1.59 19.91 -0.51
C GLY A 28 0.70 18.70 -0.81
N ALA A 29 -0.53 18.71 -0.32
CA ALA A 29 -1.58 17.80 -0.80
C ALA A 29 -2.00 18.28 -2.20
N ASP A 30 -1.56 17.59 -3.24
CA ASP A 30 -1.88 17.91 -4.64
C ASP A 30 -3.14 17.22 -5.15
N THR A 31 -3.62 16.23 -4.42
CA THR A 31 -4.79 15.42 -4.77
C THR A 31 -5.57 15.02 -3.51
N VAL A 32 -6.88 15.18 -3.56
CA VAL A 32 -7.82 14.81 -2.50
C VAL A 32 -8.90 13.91 -3.10
N PHE A 33 -9.22 12.81 -2.41
CA PHE A 33 -10.25 11.86 -2.80
C PHE A 33 -11.49 12.05 -1.91
N ALA A 34 -12.67 12.19 -2.49
CA ALA A 34 -13.86 12.49 -1.70
C ALA A 34 -15.14 11.90 -2.29
N VAL A 35 -16.08 11.55 -1.41
CA VAL A 35 -17.50 11.47 -1.73
C VAL A 35 -18.15 12.70 -1.11
N PRO A 36 -18.65 13.66 -1.92
CA PRO A 36 -19.19 14.91 -1.41
C PRO A 36 -20.32 14.71 -0.39
N GLY A 37 -20.31 15.52 0.65
CA GLY A 37 -21.32 15.49 1.71
C GLY A 37 -21.60 16.88 2.28
N GLU A 38 -22.79 17.07 2.85
CA GLU A 38 -23.25 18.35 3.37
C GLU A 38 -22.44 18.87 4.56
N SER A 39 -21.91 17.95 5.39
CA SER A 39 -21.17 18.29 6.61
C SER A 39 -19.80 18.95 6.38
N TYR A 40 -19.40 19.20 5.13
CA TYR A 40 -18.16 19.91 4.81
C TYR A 40 -18.27 20.77 3.55
N LEU A 41 -19.43 21.39 3.34
CA LEU A 41 -19.69 22.24 2.17
C LEU A 41 -18.73 23.44 2.08
N ASP A 42 -18.38 24.06 3.22
CA ASP A 42 -17.46 25.21 3.21
C ASP A 42 -16.02 24.81 2.86
N LEU A 43 -15.60 23.59 3.23
CA LEU A 43 -14.33 23.02 2.77
C LEU A 43 -14.37 22.71 1.26
N LEU A 44 -15.50 22.18 0.74
CA LEU A 44 -15.66 21.96 -0.71
C LEU A 44 -15.59 23.27 -1.49
N ASP A 45 -16.23 24.35 -0.99
CA ASP A 45 -16.11 25.68 -1.57
C ASP A 45 -14.67 26.20 -1.53
N GLY A 46 -13.97 25.97 -0.40
CA GLY A 46 -12.56 26.31 -0.26
C GLY A 46 -11.64 25.55 -1.23
N LEU A 47 -11.94 24.29 -1.53
CA LEU A 47 -11.17 23.51 -2.51
C LEU A 47 -11.30 24.09 -3.94
N TYR A 48 -12.42 24.74 -4.25
CA TYR A 48 -12.57 25.46 -5.51
C TYR A 48 -11.55 26.62 -5.64
N ASP A 49 -11.24 27.31 -4.55
CA ASP A 49 -10.27 28.42 -4.55
C ASP A 49 -8.83 27.95 -4.84
N VAL A 50 -8.49 26.73 -4.42
CA VAL A 50 -7.14 26.15 -4.57
C VAL A 50 -7.06 25.06 -5.64
N ARG A 51 -8.06 24.94 -6.53
CA ARG A 51 -8.17 23.87 -7.53
C ARG A 51 -6.98 23.76 -8.50
N ASP A 52 -6.23 24.85 -8.69
CA ASP A 52 -5.01 24.85 -9.49
C ASP A 52 -3.82 24.18 -8.78
N GLN A 53 -3.91 23.97 -7.47
CA GLN A 53 -2.91 23.35 -6.61
C GLN A 53 -3.36 21.99 -6.07
N VAL A 54 -4.65 21.86 -5.78
CA VAL A 54 -5.25 20.66 -5.14
C VAL A 54 -6.37 20.14 -6.04
N ARG A 55 -6.14 18.98 -6.64
CA ARG A 55 -7.13 18.32 -7.50
C ARG A 55 -8.11 17.52 -6.64
N LEU A 56 -9.40 17.79 -6.75
CA LEU A 56 -10.46 17.00 -6.13
C LEU A 56 -10.88 15.85 -7.05
N ILE A 57 -10.77 14.62 -6.55
CA ILE A 57 -11.23 13.39 -7.22
C ILE A 57 -12.54 12.95 -6.58
N THR A 58 -13.62 13.11 -7.31
CA THR A 58 -14.97 12.67 -6.88
C THR A 58 -15.10 11.17 -7.09
N CYS A 59 -15.25 10.45 -5.97
CA CYS A 59 -15.42 9.01 -5.92
C CYS A 59 -16.90 8.61 -5.81
N ARG A 60 -17.19 7.32 -5.89
CA ARG A 60 -18.55 6.76 -5.79
C ARG A 60 -18.86 6.13 -4.45
N PHE A 61 -17.83 5.81 -3.68
CA PHE A 61 -17.94 5.12 -2.41
C PHE A 61 -16.78 5.53 -1.49
N GLU A 62 -17.05 5.80 -0.23
CA GLU A 62 -16.05 6.33 0.71
C GLU A 62 -14.90 5.33 0.97
N ALA A 63 -15.21 4.02 1.01
CA ALA A 63 -14.15 3.02 1.10
C ALA A 63 -13.21 3.09 -0.12
N GLY A 64 -13.74 3.34 -1.31
CA GLY A 64 -12.97 3.60 -2.53
C GLY A 64 -12.11 4.86 -2.38
N ALA A 65 -12.68 5.96 -1.93
CA ALA A 65 -11.97 7.23 -1.74
C ALA A 65 -10.80 7.10 -0.75
N VAL A 66 -11.02 6.47 0.41
CA VAL A 66 -9.96 6.30 1.43
C VAL A 66 -8.90 5.28 0.98
N ASN A 67 -9.29 4.23 0.25
CA ASN A 67 -8.32 3.30 -0.37
C ASN A 67 -7.50 3.97 -1.49
N MET A 68 -8.08 4.90 -2.26
CA MET A 68 -7.33 5.71 -3.24
C MET A 68 -6.31 6.61 -2.55
N ALA A 69 -6.70 7.27 -1.46
CA ALA A 69 -5.80 8.08 -0.65
C ALA A 69 -4.68 7.23 -0.01
N GLU A 70 -5.00 6.03 0.45
CA GLU A 70 -4.01 5.10 0.98
C GLU A 70 -3.01 4.63 -0.10
N ALA A 71 -3.51 4.32 -1.30
CA ALA A 71 -2.65 3.98 -2.45
C ALA A 71 -1.75 5.15 -2.86
N TYR A 72 -2.26 6.40 -2.80
CA TYR A 72 -1.44 7.59 -2.97
C TYR A 72 -0.28 7.62 -1.96
N GLY A 73 -0.57 7.39 -0.69
CA GLY A 73 0.44 7.33 0.37
C GLY A 73 1.50 6.25 0.13
N LYS A 74 1.09 5.05 -0.30
CA LYS A 74 2.01 3.95 -0.65
C LYS A 74 2.93 4.28 -1.82
N LEU A 75 2.43 4.97 -2.82
CA LEU A 75 3.18 5.27 -4.05
C LEU A 75 4.12 6.47 -3.91
N THR A 76 3.77 7.44 -3.03
CA THR A 76 4.51 8.70 -2.90
C THR A 76 5.32 8.83 -1.62
N GLY A 77 4.95 8.12 -0.56
CA GLY A 77 5.46 8.37 0.80
C GLY A 77 4.91 9.64 1.45
N LYS A 78 4.06 10.41 0.76
CA LYS A 78 3.38 11.61 1.29
C LYS A 78 2.01 11.22 1.84
N PRO A 79 1.42 11.98 2.77
CA PRO A 79 0.07 11.72 3.24
C PRO A 79 -0.94 11.79 2.08
N GLY A 80 -1.64 10.68 1.81
CA GLY A 80 -2.82 10.72 0.97
C GLY A 80 -3.99 11.33 1.76
N VAL A 81 -4.82 12.14 1.12
CA VAL A 81 -5.93 12.84 1.77
C VAL A 81 -7.26 12.35 1.23
N ALA A 82 -8.14 11.96 2.15
CA ALA A 82 -9.55 11.69 1.83
C ALA A 82 -10.48 12.56 2.67
N ILE A 83 -11.63 12.89 2.11
CA ILE A 83 -12.68 13.63 2.81
C ILE A 83 -14.00 12.87 2.67
N VAL A 84 -14.68 12.67 3.80
CA VAL A 84 -15.95 11.96 3.85
C VAL A 84 -16.95 12.70 4.75
N THR A 85 -18.24 12.46 4.53
CA THR A 85 -19.28 13.02 5.40
C THR A 85 -19.33 12.30 6.75
N ARG A 86 -19.96 12.94 7.73
CA ARG A 86 -20.23 12.38 9.07
C ARG A 86 -21.02 11.07 9.00
N GLY A 87 -20.97 10.29 10.07
CA GLY A 87 -21.75 9.07 10.26
C GLY A 87 -21.45 8.01 9.19
N PRO A 88 -22.38 7.75 8.26
CA PRO A 88 -22.24 6.69 7.24
C PRO A 88 -20.96 6.79 6.42
N GLY A 89 -20.57 8.00 6.00
CA GLY A 89 -19.35 8.19 5.21
C GLY A 89 -18.08 7.78 5.98
N ALA A 90 -18.00 8.16 7.26
CA ALA A 90 -16.89 7.75 8.13
C ALA A 90 -16.87 6.22 8.35
N CYS A 91 -18.06 5.60 8.54
CA CYS A 91 -18.17 4.15 8.69
C CYS A 91 -17.66 3.41 7.45
N HIS A 92 -18.07 3.85 6.25
CA HIS A 92 -17.56 3.26 4.99
C HIS A 92 -16.06 3.48 4.82
N GLY A 93 -15.54 4.66 5.17
CA GLY A 93 -14.11 5.00 5.03
C GLY A 93 -13.17 4.28 6.00
N ALA A 94 -13.69 3.68 7.07
CA ALA A 94 -12.89 3.06 8.13
C ALA A 94 -11.96 1.95 7.64
N ILE A 95 -12.35 1.21 6.61
CA ILE A 95 -11.51 0.14 6.04
C ILE A 95 -10.17 0.67 5.50
N GLY A 96 -10.18 1.83 4.83
CA GLY A 96 -8.94 2.44 4.32
C GLY A 96 -8.03 2.94 5.45
N VAL A 97 -8.59 3.43 6.56
CA VAL A 97 -7.83 3.80 7.77
C VAL A 97 -7.16 2.58 8.37
N HIS A 98 -7.89 1.45 8.51
CA HIS A 98 -7.30 0.19 8.99
C HIS A 98 -6.20 -0.32 8.05
N THR A 99 -6.41 -0.24 6.73
CA THR A 99 -5.40 -0.61 5.73
C THR A 99 -4.13 0.24 5.90
N ALA A 100 -4.27 1.56 6.02
CA ALA A 100 -3.14 2.47 6.23
C ALA A 100 -2.37 2.17 7.53
N GLN A 101 -3.09 1.86 8.62
CA GLN A 101 -2.48 1.49 9.90
C GLN A 101 -1.67 0.19 9.78
N GLN A 102 -2.22 -0.85 9.15
CA GLN A 102 -1.53 -2.13 8.99
C GLN A 102 -0.34 -2.04 8.05
N ASP A 103 -0.47 -1.28 6.98
CA ASP A 103 0.58 -1.10 5.96
C ASP A 103 1.64 -0.05 6.30
N SER A 104 1.45 0.69 7.40
CA SER A 104 2.32 1.82 7.77
C SER A 104 2.35 2.87 6.65
N THR A 105 1.17 3.26 6.16
CA THR A 105 1.00 4.23 5.07
C THR A 105 0.55 5.57 5.63
N PRO A 106 1.17 6.69 5.26
CA PRO A 106 0.73 8.01 5.68
C PRO A 106 -0.62 8.36 5.00
N LEU A 107 -1.61 8.68 5.82
CA LEU A 107 -2.98 9.00 5.40
C LEU A 107 -3.54 10.10 6.30
N ILE A 108 -4.33 11.01 5.75
CA ILE A 108 -5.17 11.96 6.49
C ILE A 108 -6.61 11.77 6.03
N LEU A 109 -7.48 11.41 6.97
CA LEU A 109 -8.93 11.36 6.75
C LEU A 109 -9.59 12.54 7.44
N LEU A 110 -10.20 13.43 6.66
CA LEU A 110 -11.03 14.53 7.14
C LEU A 110 -12.49 14.07 7.13
N ILE A 111 -13.18 14.25 8.24
CA ILE A 111 -14.58 13.82 8.39
C ILE A 111 -15.40 15.03 8.81
N GLY A 112 -16.42 15.37 8.03
CA GLY A 112 -17.40 16.34 8.48
C GLY A 112 -18.07 15.86 9.79
N GLN A 113 -18.47 16.78 10.66
CA GLN A 113 -19.12 16.48 11.94
C GLN A 113 -20.32 17.41 12.15
N ILE A 114 -21.25 17.01 12.99
CA ILE A 114 -22.37 17.84 13.42
C ILE A 114 -21.89 19.15 14.04
N PRO A 115 -22.72 20.21 14.09
CA PRO A 115 -22.40 21.44 14.82
C PRO A 115 -22.04 21.17 16.29
N SER A 116 -21.13 21.95 16.83
CA SER A 116 -20.57 21.74 18.17
C SER A 116 -21.62 21.86 19.27
N ASP A 117 -22.64 22.70 19.11
CA ASP A 117 -23.73 22.89 20.05
C ASP A 117 -24.78 21.76 20.03
N GLU A 118 -24.72 20.88 19.06
CA GLU A 118 -25.60 19.70 18.94
C GLU A 118 -24.98 18.42 19.54
N MET A 119 -23.71 18.43 19.92
CA MET A 119 -23.00 17.25 20.41
C MET A 119 -23.61 16.69 21.70
N ASP A 120 -23.54 15.37 21.85
CA ASP A 120 -24.08 14.59 22.96
C ASP A 120 -25.63 14.68 23.10
N ARG A 121 -26.32 14.98 21.97
CA ARG A 121 -27.79 15.02 21.89
C ARG A 121 -28.37 13.92 20.98
N ASP A 122 -27.56 12.95 20.56
CA ASP A 122 -27.96 11.93 19.56
C ASP A 122 -28.40 12.58 18.24
N SER A 123 -27.67 13.60 17.83
CA SER A 123 -27.93 14.36 16.60
C SER A 123 -27.76 13.49 15.37
N PHE A 124 -28.42 13.86 14.25
CA PHE A 124 -28.41 13.09 13.03
C PHE A 124 -26.99 12.79 12.53
N GLN A 125 -26.63 11.51 12.46
CA GLN A 125 -25.32 11.00 12.03
C GLN A 125 -24.14 11.30 12.97
N GLU A 126 -24.39 11.67 14.21
CA GLU A 126 -23.37 11.91 15.22
C GLU A 126 -22.57 10.65 15.52
N ILE A 127 -21.23 10.76 15.56
CA ILE A 127 -20.31 9.71 16.01
C ILE A 127 -19.14 10.36 16.78
N ASP A 128 -18.77 9.76 17.90
CA ASP A 128 -17.49 10.06 18.58
C ASP A 128 -16.33 9.38 17.84
N TYR A 129 -15.70 10.12 16.93
CA TYR A 129 -14.64 9.56 16.09
C TYR A 129 -13.37 9.22 16.86
N ARG A 130 -13.11 9.85 17.99
CA ARG A 130 -11.97 9.48 18.85
C ARG A 130 -12.15 8.06 19.40
N LYS A 131 -13.38 7.67 19.76
CA LYS A 131 -13.69 6.28 20.15
C LYS A 131 -13.67 5.34 18.96
N MET A 132 -14.29 5.73 17.84
CA MET A 132 -14.38 4.88 16.66
C MET A 132 -13.01 4.54 16.06
N PHE A 133 -12.13 5.52 15.88
CA PHE A 133 -10.85 5.36 15.22
C PHE A 133 -9.66 5.20 16.17
N GLY A 134 -9.84 5.32 17.48
CA GLY A 134 -8.75 5.36 18.45
C GLY A 134 -7.82 4.14 18.45
N SER A 135 -8.31 2.98 18.00
CA SER A 135 -7.51 1.74 17.90
C SER A 135 -6.85 1.53 16.54
N ILE A 136 -7.30 2.21 15.50
CA ILE A 136 -6.83 2.03 14.11
C ILE A 136 -6.20 3.28 13.49
N ALA A 137 -6.31 4.43 14.15
CA ALA A 137 -5.62 5.66 13.76
C ALA A 137 -4.36 5.87 14.60
N LYS A 138 -3.33 6.43 13.99
CA LYS A 138 -2.13 6.88 14.69
C LYS A 138 -2.41 8.09 15.59
N TRP A 139 -3.32 8.94 15.12
CA TRP A 139 -3.88 10.06 15.87
C TRP A 139 -5.28 10.35 15.37
N CYS A 140 -6.22 10.55 16.32
CA CYS A 140 -7.58 10.96 16.02
C CYS A 140 -7.92 12.20 16.86
N THR A 141 -8.45 13.24 16.22
CA THR A 141 -8.81 14.50 16.88
C THR A 141 -10.01 15.16 16.21
N GLN A 142 -10.50 16.24 16.80
CA GLN A 142 -11.52 17.12 16.27
C GLN A 142 -11.01 18.56 16.37
N ILE A 143 -11.33 19.41 15.41
CA ILE A 143 -11.02 20.84 15.44
C ILE A 143 -12.24 21.57 15.99
N ASP A 144 -12.18 21.91 17.27
CA ASP A 144 -13.26 22.61 17.97
C ASP A 144 -13.16 24.14 17.89
N ASP A 145 -12.00 24.66 17.49
CA ASP A 145 -11.68 26.09 17.36
C ASP A 145 -11.01 26.35 16.01
N ALA A 146 -11.66 27.11 15.17
CA ALA A 146 -11.18 27.40 13.83
C ALA A 146 -9.80 28.11 13.82
N ALA A 147 -9.47 28.88 14.86
CA ALA A 147 -8.17 29.51 14.99
C ALA A 147 -7.02 28.51 15.14
N ARG A 148 -7.31 27.26 15.50
CA ARG A 148 -6.32 26.18 15.62
C ARG A 148 -6.17 25.32 14.36
N ILE A 149 -6.87 25.64 13.28
CA ILE A 149 -6.75 24.90 12.01
C ILE A 149 -5.29 24.78 11.56
N PRO A 150 -4.49 25.88 11.45
CA PRO A 150 -3.09 25.77 11.01
C PRO A 150 -2.22 24.90 11.93
N GLU A 151 -2.42 24.99 13.26
CA GLU A 151 -1.72 24.17 14.26
C GLU A 151 -2.02 22.68 14.05
N ILE A 152 -3.30 22.33 13.97
CA ILE A 152 -3.76 20.93 13.93
C ILE A 152 -3.42 20.29 12.57
N MET A 153 -3.60 21.02 11.46
CA MET A 153 -3.26 20.52 10.13
C MET A 153 -1.76 20.31 9.97
N HIS A 154 -0.93 21.26 10.42
CA HIS A 154 0.53 21.07 10.42
C HIS A 154 0.93 19.83 11.22
N ARG A 155 0.37 19.64 12.41
CA ARG A 155 0.60 18.46 13.25
C ARG A 155 0.12 17.18 12.56
N ALA A 156 -1.01 17.21 11.86
CA ALA A 156 -1.56 16.05 11.16
C ALA A 156 -0.61 15.52 10.09
N PHE A 157 -0.11 16.41 9.23
CA PHE A 157 0.87 16.03 8.21
C PHE A 157 2.17 15.52 8.83
N HIS A 158 2.66 16.18 9.88
CA HIS A 158 3.86 15.76 10.60
C HIS A 158 3.68 14.37 11.23
N VAL A 159 2.58 14.13 11.94
CA VAL A 159 2.30 12.85 12.61
C VAL A 159 2.13 11.73 11.60
N ALA A 160 1.43 11.97 10.48
CA ALA A 160 1.19 10.96 9.46
C ALA A 160 2.48 10.33 8.91
N VAL A 161 3.57 11.10 8.79
CA VAL A 161 4.85 10.64 8.22
C VAL A 161 5.92 10.31 9.27
N SER A 162 5.77 10.72 10.54
CA SER A 162 6.78 10.56 11.58
C SER A 162 6.94 9.10 12.02
N GLY A 163 8.16 8.65 12.32
CA GLY A 163 8.44 7.32 12.84
C GLY A 163 7.85 6.22 11.95
N ARG A 164 6.95 5.39 12.48
CA ARG A 164 6.11 4.51 11.69
C ARG A 164 4.99 5.35 11.04
N PRO A 165 4.97 5.55 9.71
CA PRO A 165 3.86 6.28 9.07
C PRO A 165 2.51 5.62 9.34
N GLY A 166 1.46 6.43 9.33
CA GLY A 166 0.13 5.89 9.62
C GLY A 166 -0.98 6.94 9.48
N PRO A 167 -2.25 6.50 9.64
CA PRO A 167 -3.40 7.34 9.42
C PRO A 167 -3.63 8.33 10.56
N VAL A 168 -4.00 9.55 10.18
CA VAL A 168 -4.52 10.60 11.04
C VAL A 168 -5.97 10.85 10.67
N VAL A 169 -6.85 10.94 11.65
CA VAL A 169 -8.29 11.21 11.46
C VAL A 169 -8.66 12.52 12.15
N ILE A 170 -9.33 13.41 11.43
CA ILE A 170 -9.72 14.74 11.94
C ILE A 170 -11.20 14.97 11.67
N ALA A 171 -11.97 15.16 12.74
CA ALA A 171 -13.36 15.59 12.67
C ALA A 171 -13.46 17.12 12.53
N LEU A 172 -14.38 17.57 11.71
CA LEU A 172 -14.58 18.96 11.30
C LEU A 172 -16.03 19.39 11.57
N PRO A 173 -16.37 19.97 12.75
CA PRO A 173 -17.70 20.48 13.01
C PRO A 173 -18.15 21.53 11.95
N GLU A 174 -19.42 21.51 11.58
CA GLU A 174 -19.98 22.40 10.54
C GLU A 174 -19.86 23.89 10.94
N ASP A 175 -20.19 24.23 12.17
CA ASP A 175 -20.11 25.59 12.70
C ASP A 175 -18.67 26.13 12.70
N MET A 176 -17.70 25.31 13.10
CA MET A 176 -16.27 25.65 13.04
C MET A 176 -15.82 25.98 11.60
N GLN A 177 -16.32 25.26 10.59
CA GLN A 177 -15.97 25.56 9.19
C GLN A 177 -16.50 26.91 8.71
N LEU A 178 -17.60 27.40 9.26
CA LEU A 178 -18.23 28.68 8.90
C LEU A 178 -17.60 29.89 9.60
N GLU A 179 -16.85 29.69 10.69
CA GLU A 179 -16.19 30.77 11.43
C GLU A 179 -15.25 31.59 10.54
N LYS A 180 -15.26 32.91 10.69
CA LYS A 180 -14.40 33.82 9.93
C LYS A 180 -13.13 34.13 10.70
N LEU A 181 -11.97 33.87 10.08
CA LEU A 181 -10.67 34.06 10.66
C LEU A 181 -9.82 35.01 9.83
N SER A 182 -8.98 35.77 10.54
CA SER A 182 -7.89 36.56 9.95
C SER A 182 -6.61 36.19 10.69
N ILE A 183 -6.05 35.03 10.39
CA ILE A 183 -4.86 34.46 11.05
C ILE A 183 -3.80 34.06 10.03
N ASP A 184 -2.56 33.95 10.49
CA ASP A 184 -1.45 33.45 9.69
C ASP A 184 -1.65 31.95 9.36
N GLN A 185 -1.45 31.58 8.12
CA GLN A 185 -1.53 30.18 7.66
C GLN A 185 -0.38 29.32 8.16
N GLY A 186 0.68 29.91 8.70
CA GLY A 186 1.85 29.19 9.19
C GLY A 186 2.83 28.78 8.09
N ARG A 187 3.54 27.69 8.32
CA ARG A 187 4.58 27.16 7.41
C ARG A 187 4.25 25.73 6.98
N PRO A 188 4.74 25.30 5.79
CA PRO A 188 4.64 23.92 5.40
C PRO A 188 5.31 23.00 6.43
N TYR A 189 4.76 21.81 6.64
CA TYR A 189 5.41 20.81 7.47
C TYR A 189 6.72 20.31 6.81
N GLN A 190 7.60 19.81 7.65
CA GLN A 190 8.80 19.11 7.20
C GLN A 190 8.79 17.71 7.79
N ALA A 191 8.94 16.71 6.92
CA ALA A 191 9.02 15.32 7.38
C ALA A 191 10.28 15.14 8.25
N PRO A 192 10.15 14.61 9.46
CA PRO A 192 11.32 14.31 10.29
C PRO A 192 12.08 13.14 9.69
N VAL A 193 13.39 13.16 9.78
CA VAL A 193 14.26 12.10 9.26
C VAL A 193 14.97 11.44 10.43
N ALA A 194 14.82 10.13 10.56
CA ALA A 194 15.59 9.33 11.50
C ALA A 194 16.99 9.11 10.91
N TRP A 195 17.98 9.86 11.41
CA TRP A 195 19.35 9.79 10.93
C TRP A 195 19.99 8.44 11.23
N CYS A 196 20.76 7.93 10.27
CA CYS A 196 21.49 6.68 10.39
C CYS A 196 22.87 6.93 11.01
N ASP A 197 23.14 6.30 12.14
CA ASP A 197 24.48 6.33 12.76
C ASP A 197 25.45 5.42 11.99
N PRO A 198 26.53 5.97 11.38
CA PRO A 198 27.52 5.17 10.68
C PRO A 198 28.21 4.12 11.56
N GLY A 199 28.35 4.38 12.88
CA GLY A 199 28.91 3.45 13.84
C GLY A 199 28.06 2.17 13.98
N GLN A 200 26.73 2.33 14.05
CA GLN A 200 25.80 1.19 14.08
C GLN A 200 25.82 0.40 12.76
N VAL A 201 25.97 1.08 11.61
CA VAL A 201 26.08 0.39 10.31
C VAL A 201 27.42 -0.35 10.20
N ALA A 202 28.51 0.22 10.73
CA ALA A 202 29.80 -0.49 10.83
C ALA A 202 29.72 -1.72 11.76
N GLU A 203 28.99 -1.61 12.87
CA GLU A 203 28.73 -2.76 13.76
C GLU A 203 27.91 -3.84 13.05
N MET A 204 26.84 -3.45 12.36
CA MET A 204 26.06 -4.37 11.52
C MET A 204 26.98 -5.11 10.53
N ARG A 205 27.86 -4.38 9.83
CA ARG A 205 28.81 -4.98 8.88
C ARG A 205 29.77 -5.95 9.58
N ALA A 206 30.28 -5.61 10.77
CA ALA A 206 31.17 -6.50 11.53
C ALA A 206 30.47 -7.80 11.98
N ARG A 207 29.19 -7.74 12.33
CA ARG A 207 28.36 -8.92 12.63
C ARG A 207 28.09 -9.74 11.36
N LEU A 208 27.71 -9.08 10.26
CA LEU A 208 27.50 -9.70 8.95
C LEU A 208 28.74 -10.46 8.48
N ALA A 209 29.94 -9.91 8.69
CA ALA A 209 31.20 -10.55 8.30
C ALA A 209 31.46 -11.91 8.96
N LYS A 210 30.79 -12.21 10.07
CA LYS A 210 30.88 -13.50 10.78
C LYS A 210 29.86 -14.52 10.29
N ALA A 211 28.88 -14.09 9.50
CA ALA A 211 27.81 -14.95 9.01
C ALA A 211 28.30 -15.94 7.96
N LYS A 212 27.74 -17.13 7.96
CA LYS A 212 27.96 -18.18 6.96
C LYS A 212 26.81 -18.25 5.96
N ARG A 213 25.59 -18.00 6.42
CA ARG A 213 24.34 -18.07 5.64
C ARG A 213 23.47 -16.86 5.94
N PRO A 214 23.89 -15.64 5.54
CA PRO A 214 23.08 -14.45 5.77
C PRO A 214 21.85 -14.41 4.88
N LEU A 215 20.79 -13.74 5.34
CA LEU A 215 19.61 -13.40 4.56
C LEU A 215 19.20 -11.95 4.87
N MET A 216 18.97 -11.14 3.83
CA MET A 216 18.36 -9.83 3.98
C MET A 216 16.86 -9.95 3.76
N LEU A 217 16.07 -9.36 4.67
CA LEU A 217 14.61 -9.35 4.61
C LEU A 217 14.12 -7.91 4.53
N LEU A 218 13.56 -7.52 3.38
CA LEU A 218 13.09 -6.17 3.13
C LEU A 218 11.58 -6.04 3.34
N GLY A 219 11.18 -4.94 3.95
CA GLY A 219 9.79 -4.53 4.15
C GLY A 219 9.54 -3.08 3.71
N GLY A 220 8.31 -2.59 3.99
CA GLY A 220 7.89 -1.22 3.70
C GLY A 220 7.71 -0.90 2.22
N ASN A 221 6.56 -0.33 1.82
CA ASN A 221 6.36 0.20 0.47
C ASN A 221 6.56 1.72 0.44
N ALA A 222 5.90 2.41 1.36
CA ALA A 222 5.94 3.87 1.47
C ALA A 222 7.31 4.44 1.89
N PHE A 223 8.23 3.60 2.36
CA PHE A 223 9.54 4.05 2.86
C PHE A 223 10.58 4.23 1.76
N TRP A 224 10.49 3.47 0.66
CA TRP A 224 11.57 3.37 -0.30
C TRP A 224 11.47 4.43 -1.40
N THR A 225 12.47 5.28 -1.51
CA THR A 225 12.72 6.11 -2.70
C THR A 225 13.36 5.27 -3.81
N ASP A 226 13.36 5.76 -5.04
CA ASP A 226 14.05 5.08 -6.15
C ASP A 226 15.55 4.98 -5.91
N GLN A 227 16.15 6.03 -5.34
CA GLN A 227 17.56 6.02 -4.96
C GLN A 227 17.83 5.01 -3.83
N GLY A 228 16.97 4.96 -2.79
CA GLY A 228 17.12 4.00 -1.70
C GLY A 228 17.03 2.54 -2.17
N ARG A 229 16.14 2.25 -3.15
CA ARG A 229 16.10 0.92 -3.80
C ARG A 229 17.37 0.62 -4.57
N ALA A 230 17.92 1.59 -5.30
CA ALA A 230 19.17 1.43 -6.01
C ALA A 230 20.34 1.20 -5.06
N ASP A 231 20.37 1.91 -3.92
CA ASP A 231 21.43 1.81 -2.93
C ASP A 231 21.41 0.46 -2.20
N ILE A 232 20.23 -0.02 -1.76
CA ILE A 232 20.13 -1.32 -1.09
C ILE A 232 20.41 -2.47 -2.07
N LYS A 233 20.03 -2.34 -3.34
CA LYS A 233 20.41 -3.28 -4.39
C LYS A 233 21.92 -3.33 -4.55
N ALA A 234 22.57 -2.19 -4.71
CA ALA A 234 24.03 -2.11 -4.87
C ALA A 234 24.76 -2.71 -3.68
N PHE A 235 24.28 -2.46 -2.44
CA PHE A 235 24.83 -3.09 -1.23
C PHE A 235 24.68 -4.62 -1.26
N ALA A 236 23.49 -5.13 -1.62
CA ALA A 236 23.23 -6.55 -1.69
C ALA A 236 24.10 -7.26 -2.74
N GLU A 237 24.18 -6.69 -3.94
CA GLU A 237 24.95 -7.28 -5.06
C GLU A 237 26.46 -7.25 -4.79
N ALA A 238 27.00 -6.14 -4.27
CA ALA A 238 28.41 -6.02 -3.90
C ALA A 238 28.83 -7.09 -2.86
N ASN A 239 27.92 -7.42 -1.94
CA ASN A 239 28.15 -8.42 -0.91
C ASN A 239 27.67 -9.83 -1.33
N ARG A 240 27.03 -9.99 -2.48
CA ARG A 240 26.40 -11.26 -2.92
C ARG A 240 25.41 -11.80 -1.87
N LEU A 241 24.63 -10.89 -1.24
CA LEU A 241 23.64 -11.22 -0.24
C LEU A 241 22.34 -11.67 -0.90
N PRO A 242 21.69 -12.76 -0.42
CA PRO A 242 20.33 -13.09 -0.83
C PRO A 242 19.34 -12.14 -0.17
N VAL A 243 18.36 -11.68 -0.95
CA VAL A 243 17.33 -10.74 -0.53
C VAL A 243 15.95 -11.35 -0.74
N ALA A 244 15.23 -11.55 0.35
CA ALA A 244 13.80 -11.84 0.35
C ALA A 244 13.01 -10.58 0.71
N VAL A 245 11.77 -10.50 0.24
CA VAL A 245 10.86 -9.41 0.59
C VAL A 245 9.69 -9.93 1.45
N GLY A 246 9.12 -9.07 2.26
CA GLY A 246 7.94 -9.38 3.06
C GLY A 246 6.66 -9.46 2.22
N PHE A 247 5.56 -9.88 2.86
CA PHE A 247 4.24 -10.00 2.24
C PHE A 247 3.82 -8.69 1.53
N ARG A 248 3.51 -8.79 0.24
CA ARG A 248 3.11 -7.67 -0.65
C ARG A 248 4.16 -6.56 -0.75
N ARG A 249 5.45 -6.91 -0.66
CA ARG A 249 6.58 -5.98 -0.75
C ARG A 249 7.48 -6.25 -1.96
N GLN A 250 6.94 -6.88 -3.01
CA GLN A 250 7.68 -7.27 -4.23
C GLN A 250 8.42 -6.09 -4.86
N ALA A 251 7.88 -4.88 -4.77
CA ALA A 251 8.51 -3.67 -5.29
C ALA A 251 9.58 -3.05 -4.37
N ALA A 252 9.84 -3.63 -3.19
CA ALA A 252 10.91 -3.15 -2.30
C ALA A 252 12.32 -3.46 -2.83
N PHE A 253 12.44 -4.45 -3.73
CA PHE A 253 13.70 -4.84 -4.33
C PHE A 253 13.52 -5.20 -5.82
N ASP A 254 14.59 -5.05 -6.59
CA ASP A 254 14.61 -5.42 -8.01
C ASP A 254 14.53 -6.95 -8.17
N GLY A 255 13.40 -7.47 -8.63
CA GLY A 255 13.18 -8.90 -8.85
C GLY A 255 14.05 -9.52 -9.94
N THR A 256 14.66 -8.70 -10.81
CA THR A 256 15.60 -9.16 -11.85
C THR A 256 17.03 -9.33 -11.32
N SER A 257 17.34 -8.79 -10.14
CA SER A 257 18.66 -8.91 -9.51
C SER A 257 19.01 -10.37 -9.17
N PRO A 258 20.27 -10.79 -9.36
CA PRO A 258 20.73 -12.13 -8.96
C PRO A 258 20.64 -12.36 -7.44
N SER A 259 20.59 -11.29 -6.64
CA SER A 259 20.40 -11.34 -5.20
C SER A 259 18.95 -11.61 -4.79
N PHE A 260 17.96 -11.37 -5.65
CA PHE A 260 16.55 -11.57 -5.31
C PHE A 260 16.20 -13.07 -5.23
N VAL A 261 15.67 -13.51 -4.08
CA VAL A 261 15.37 -14.93 -3.83
C VAL A 261 13.89 -15.22 -3.61
N GLY A 262 13.03 -14.20 -3.66
CA GLY A 262 11.56 -14.36 -3.54
C GLY A 262 10.95 -13.60 -2.38
N ASP A 263 9.75 -14.02 -1.98
CA ASP A 263 9.02 -13.41 -0.86
C ASP A 263 8.81 -14.41 0.29
N ILE A 264 8.85 -13.87 1.49
CA ILE A 264 8.49 -14.56 2.73
C ILE A 264 7.27 -13.83 3.29
N GLY A 265 6.09 -14.40 3.05
CA GLY A 265 4.83 -13.78 3.43
C GLY A 265 3.73 -14.82 3.58
N VAL A 266 2.52 -14.47 3.21
CA VAL A 266 1.39 -15.41 3.20
C VAL A 266 1.46 -16.28 1.94
N GLY A 267 1.52 -17.61 2.10
CA GLY A 267 1.64 -18.57 1.00
C GLY A 267 2.98 -18.55 0.27
N PRO A 268 4.12 -18.40 0.97
CA PRO A 268 5.45 -18.33 0.37
C PRO A 268 5.87 -19.70 -0.18
N ASP A 269 7.03 -19.75 -0.82
CA ASP A 269 7.63 -21.03 -1.19
C ASP A 269 8.12 -21.76 0.07
N PRO A 270 7.63 -22.99 0.36
CA PRO A 270 8.06 -23.74 1.53
C PRO A 270 9.57 -24.00 1.58
N SER A 271 10.20 -24.17 0.41
CA SER A 271 11.65 -24.37 0.32
C SER A 271 12.42 -23.13 0.71
N LEU A 272 11.94 -21.94 0.33
CA LEU A 272 12.52 -20.66 0.76
C LEU A 272 12.35 -20.45 2.27
N VAL A 273 11.18 -20.79 2.82
CA VAL A 273 10.94 -20.72 4.28
C VAL A 273 11.88 -21.65 5.05
N ALA A 274 12.08 -22.87 4.57
CA ALA A 274 13.02 -23.81 5.16
C ALA A 274 14.45 -23.23 5.14
N LYS A 275 14.88 -22.66 4.03
CA LYS A 275 16.19 -22.01 3.92
C LYS A 275 16.31 -20.75 4.80
N ALA A 276 15.25 -19.98 4.97
CA ALA A 276 15.27 -18.84 5.87
C ALA A 276 15.50 -19.26 7.34
N ARG A 277 14.98 -20.43 7.75
CA ARG A 277 15.29 -21.01 9.07
C ARG A 277 16.74 -21.47 9.23
N GLU A 278 17.40 -21.89 8.13
CA GLU A 278 18.81 -22.28 8.12
C GLU A 278 19.77 -21.07 8.16
N ALA A 279 19.28 -19.85 7.90
CA ALA A 279 20.08 -18.65 7.97
C ALA A 279 20.64 -18.46 9.39
N ASP A 280 21.89 -17.99 9.51
CA ASP A 280 22.53 -17.69 10.80
C ASP A 280 22.58 -16.18 11.10
N PHE A 281 22.26 -15.36 10.10
CA PHE A 281 22.19 -13.90 10.22
C PHE A 281 21.02 -13.36 9.40
N ILE A 282 20.20 -12.51 10.01
CA ILE A 282 19.07 -11.82 9.38
C ILE A 282 19.30 -10.31 9.43
N LEU A 283 19.34 -9.67 8.26
CA LEU A 283 19.28 -8.21 8.15
C LEU A 283 17.87 -7.79 7.76
N ALA A 284 17.08 -7.38 8.73
CA ALA A 284 15.68 -6.98 8.56
C ALA A 284 15.59 -5.46 8.37
N VAL A 285 15.29 -4.98 7.16
CA VAL A 285 15.24 -3.55 6.83
C VAL A 285 13.84 -3.13 6.41
N GLY A 286 13.26 -2.16 7.11
CA GLY A 286 11.92 -1.65 6.84
C GLY A 286 10.80 -2.64 7.17
N THR A 287 11.09 -3.75 7.81
CA THR A 287 10.12 -4.74 8.27
C THR A 287 10.01 -4.77 9.79
N ARG A 288 8.78 -4.92 10.27
CA ARG A 288 8.48 -5.06 11.70
C ARG A 288 8.64 -6.49 12.23
N LEU A 289 9.02 -7.43 11.37
CA LEU A 289 9.02 -8.87 11.66
C LEU A 289 7.65 -9.33 12.20
N SER A 290 6.59 -8.88 11.51
CA SER A 290 5.19 -9.16 11.87
C SER A 290 4.80 -10.62 11.63
N GLU A 291 3.62 -10.99 12.10
CA GLU A 291 3.03 -12.31 11.96
C GLU A 291 3.12 -12.84 10.52
N SER A 292 2.65 -12.08 9.53
CA SER A 292 2.61 -12.49 8.11
C SER A 292 4.00 -12.72 7.50
N VAL A 293 5.05 -12.07 8.00
CA VAL A 293 6.43 -12.18 7.50
C VAL A 293 7.20 -13.28 8.22
N THR A 294 6.81 -13.61 9.46
CA THR A 294 7.49 -14.60 10.29
C THR A 294 6.71 -15.90 10.46
N GLN A 295 5.80 -16.20 9.52
CA GLN A 295 5.02 -17.45 9.48
C GLN A 295 4.28 -17.71 10.80
N GLY A 296 3.48 -16.73 11.25
CA GLY A 296 2.79 -16.84 12.54
C GLY A 296 3.74 -16.84 13.73
N TYR A 297 4.82 -16.07 13.67
CA TYR A 297 5.89 -16.01 14.67
C TYR A 297 6.61 -17.35 14.91
N THR A 298 6.65 -18.23 13.89
CA THR A 298 7.31 -19.54 13.95
C THR A 298 8.57 -19.64 13.08
N LEU A 299 8.91 -18.58 12.36
CA LEU A 299 10.11 -18.55 11.50
C LEU A 299 11.40 -18.54 12.32
N PHE A 300 11.38 -17.87 13.46
CA PHE A 300 12.47 -17.74 14.43
C PHE A 300 11.98 -18.11 15.83
N ASP A 301 12.89 -18.55 16.69
CA ASP A 301 12.57 -18.88 18.07
C ASP A 301 12.17 -17.63 18.88
N LEU A 302 11.15 -17.78 19.73
CA LEU A 302 10.72 -16.74 20.66
C LEU A 302 11.17 -17.06 22.08
N PRO A 303 11.51 -16.04 22.86
CA PRO A 303 11.71 -14.63 22.50
C PRO A 303 13.06 -14.34 21.85
N ARG A 304 14.00 -15.28 21.93
CA ARG A 304 15.38 -15.12 21.47
C ARG A 304 15.69 -16.04 20.29
N PRO A 305 15.78 -15.47 19.07
CA PRO A 305 16.21 -16.22 17.90
C PRO A 305 17.61 -16.83 18.06
N SER A 306 17.82 -18.00 17.46
CA SER A 306 19.16 -18.58 17.32
C SER A 306 20.02 -17.86 16.29
N GLN A 307 19.37 -17.15 15.37
CA GLN A 307 19.99 -16.28 14.37
C GLN A 307 20.46 -14.96 14.99
N THR A 308 21.57 -14.41 14.51
CA THR A 308 21.89 -13.00 14.76
C THR A 308 20.93 -12.12 13.96
N ILE A 309 20.13 -11.32 14.63
CA ILE A 309 19.17 -10.41 13.98
C ILE A 309 19.60 -8.96 14.15
N VAL A 310 19.78 -8.27 13.01
CA VAL A 310 19.90 -6.81 12.94
C VAL A 310 18.62 -6.27 12.34
N GLN A 311 17.93 -5.39 13.08
CA GLN A 311 16.68 -4.78 12.63
C GLN A 311 16.84 -3.28 12.42
N VAL A 312 16.44 -2.78 11.24
CA VAL A 312 16.47 -1.36 10.86
C VAL A 312 15.06 -0.90 10.58
N PHE A 313 14.61 0.11 11.32
CA PHE A 313 13.27 0.68 11.14
C PHE A 313 13.25 2.14 11.64
N PRO A 314 12.49 3.06 11.03
CA PRO A 314 12.53 4.48 11.43
C PRO A 314 11.90 4.78 12.80
N ASP A 315 11.02 3.92 13.29
CA ASP A 315 10.36 4.08 14.58
C ASP A 315 11.00 3.15 15.63
N PRO A 316 11.63 3.67 16.69
CA PRO A 316 12.23 2.86 17.72
C PRO A 316 11.22 2.00 18.49
N ALA A 317 9.93 2.36 18.55
CA ALA A 317 8.89 1.58 19.21
C ALA A 317 8.52 0.29 18.46
N GLU A 318 8.88 0.17 17.19
CA GLU A 318 8.67 -1.04 16.39
C GLU A 318 9.89 -1.99 16.40
N LEU A 319 11.05 -1.53 16.88
CA LEU A 319 12.25 -2.35 17.01
C LEU A 319 12.14 -3.28 18.21
N ALA A 320 12.60 -4.53 18.03
CA ALA A 320 12.59 -5.55 19.07
C ALA A 320 11.21 -5.82 19.72
N ARG A 321 10.13 -5.52 19.00
CA ARG A 321 8.77 -5.59 19.56
C ARG A 321 8.31 -7.00 19.90
N VAL A 322 8.79 -8.00 19.15
CA VAL A 322 8.44 -9.42 19.34
C VAL A 322 9.69 -10.24 19.61
N PHE A 323 10.70 -10.11 18.76
CA PHE A 323 11.95 -10.85 18.87
C PHE A 323 13.03 -10.01 19.55
N GLN A 324 13.81 -10.62 20.43
CA GLN A 324 15.02 -10.00 20.98
C GLN A 324 16.10 -9.96 19.89
N VAL A 325 16.32 -8.77 19.32
CA VAL A 325 17.31 -8.58 18.25
C VAL A 325 18.69 -8.25 18.81
N ASP A 326 19.74 -8.62 18.10
CA ASP A 326 21.13 -8.37 18.53
C ASP A 326 21.59 -6.94 18.30
N LEU A 327 21.00 -6.26 17.31
CA LEU A 327 21.26 -4.85 17.03
C LEU A 327 19.97 -4.20 16.47
N ALA A 328 19.49 -3.16 17.15
CA ALA A 328 18.34 -2.37 16.74
C ALA A 328 18.85 -1.00 16.25
N ILE A 329 18.55 -0.66 14.98
CA ILE A 329 18.97 0.58 14.34
C ILE A 329 17.74 1.41 14.03
N ALA A 330 17.52 2.51 14.75
CA ALA A 330 16.45 3.46 14.50
C ALA A 330 16.89 4.43 13.41
N ALA A 331 16.57 4.12 12.14
CA ALA A 331 17.01 4.91 11.00
C ALA A 331 16.01 4.86 9.83
N ASP A 332 15.99 5.94 9.05
CA ASP A 332 15.37 5.93 7.72
C ASP A 332 16.05 4.88 6.84
N VAL A 333 15.25 4.07 6.16
CA VAL A 333 15.75 2.94 5.37
C VAL A 333 16.61 3.36 4.17
N ASN A 334 16.34 4.55 3.60
CA ASN A 334 17.11 5.07 2.46
C ASN A 334 18.47 5.58 2.93
N LEU A 335 18.52 6.27 4.09
CA LEU A 335 19.79 6.68 4.71
C LEU A 335 20.61 5.47 5.16
N PHE A 336 19.98 4.45 5.72
CA PHE A 336 20.64 3.19 6.02
C PHE A 336 21.24 2.57 4.75
N ALA A 337 20.43 2.47 3.67
CA ALA A 337 20.88 1.89 2.40
C ALA A 337 22.08 2.64 1.81
N ALA A 338 22.02 3.98 1.79
CA ALA A 338 23.11 4.83 1.31
C ALA A 338 24.40 4.65 2.15
N THR A 339 24.25 4.60 3.49
CA THR A 339 25.39 4.40 4.41
C THR A 339 25.98 2.99 4.25
N ALA A 340 25.14 1.96 4.16
CA ALA A 340 25.59 0.58 3.97
C ALA A 340 26.32 0.39 2.62
N ARG A 341 25.79 0.99 1.54
CA ARG A 341 26.43 0.97 0.21
C ARG A 341 27.82 1.60 0.22
N ALA A 342 28.03 2.63 1.01
CA ALA A 342 29.32 3.33 1.08
C ALA A 342 30.42 2.50 1.79
N LEU A 343 30.05 1.45 2.53
CA LEU A 343 31.02 0.60 3.19
C LEU A 343 31.67 -0.39 2.19
N PRO A 344 32.94 -0.76 2.40
CA PRO A 344 33.56 -1.83 1.64
C PRO A 344 32.77 -3.13 1.76
N ALA A 345 32.67 -3.87 0.66
CA ALA A 345 32.05 -5.19 0.68
C ALA A 345 32.73 -6.10 1.71
N VAL A 346 31.95 -7.03 2.26
CA VAL A 346 32.48 -8.04 3.17
C VAL A 346 33.20 -9.11 2.37
N GLU A 347 34.44 -9.40 2.72
CA GLU A 347 35.17 -10.55 2.16
C GLU A 347 34.57 -11.84 2.72
N SER A 348 33.68 -12.47 1.96
CA SER A 348 33.03 -13.72 2.35
C SER A 348 33.29 -14.81 1.32
N GLY A 349 33.86 -15.92 1.75
CA GLY A 349 34.19 -17.07 0.88
C GLY A 349 32.99 -17.92 0.43
N GLY A 350 31.80 -17.77 1.04
CA GLY A 350 30.72 -18.75 0.90
C GLY A 350 29.37 -18.22 0.43
N TRP A 351 29.11 -16.93 0.50
CA TRP A 351 27.77 -16.35 0.26
C TRP A 351 27.28 -16.49 -1.18
N ALA A 352 28.17 -16.41 -2.15
CA ALA A 352 27.81 -16.58 -3.55
C ALA A 352 27.10 -17.93 -3.83
N LYS A 353 27.62 -19.01 -3.23
CA LYS A 353 27.01 -20.35 -3.34
C LYS A 353 25.64 -20.39 -2.65
N TRP A 354 25.54 -19.83 -1.46
CA TRP A 354 24.31 -19.74 -0.68
C TRP A 354 23.23 -18.93 -1.44
N THR A 355 23.61 -17.78 -1.98
CA THR A 355 22.71 -16.92 -2.79
C THR A 355 22.26 -17.61 -4.06
N ALA A 356 23.18 -18.30 -4.77
CA ALA A 356 22.86 -19.04 -5.98
C ALA A 356 21.91 -20.22 -5.69
N GLU A 357 22.07 -20.92 -4.55
CA GLU A 357 21.14 -21.97 -4.12
C GLU A 357 19.73 -21.42 -3.90
N LEU A 358 19.59 -20.33 -3.13
CA LEU A 358 18.30 -19.69 -2.88
C LEU A 358 17.66 -19.13 -4.17
N ARG A 359 18.47 -18.54 -5.06
CA ARG A 359 18.01 -18.07 -6.37
C ARG A 359 17.50 -19.22 -7.23
N SER A 360 18.19 -20.37 -7.24
CA SER A 360 17.74 -21.53 -8.01
C SER A 360 16.39 -22.06 -7.53
N LEU A 361 16.10 -22.03 -6.23
CA LEU A 361 14.79 -22.37 -5.68
C LEU A 361 13.71 -21.39 -6.19
N ARG A 362 14.02 -20.09 -6.23
CA ARG A 362 13.11 -19.08 -6.79
C ARG A 362 12.79 -19.36 -8.26
N GLU A 363 13.80 -19.62 -9.09
CA GLU A 363 13.60 -19.88 -10.52
C GLU A 363 12.82 -21.19 -10.74
N ALA A 364 13.17 -22.26 -10.03
CA ALA A 364 12.40 -23.51 -10.08
C ALA A 364 10.94 -23.33 -9.65
N GLY A 365 10.69 -22.51 -8.63
CA GLY A 365 9.35 -22.17 -8.17
C GLY A 365 8.51 -21.38 -9.17
N ARG A 366 9.15 -20.75 -10.19
CA ARG A 366 8.49 -19.99 -11.26
C ARG A 366 8.20 -20.80 -12.52
N GLU A 367 8.68 -22.03 -12.62
CA GLU A 367 8.32 -22.89 -13.74
C GLU A 367 6.82 -23.18 -13.70
N PRO A 368 6.07 -22.94 -14.81
CA PRO A 368 4.65 -23.15 -14.86
C PRO A 368 4.31 -24.64 -14.77
N PRO A 369 3.67 -25.11 -13.68
CA PRO A 369 3.18 -26.48 -13.65
C PRO A 369 1.90 -26.63 -14.48
N ASN A 370 1.47 -27.87 -14.67
CA ASN A 370 0.16 -28.13 -15.22
C ASN A 370 -0.91 -27.85 -14.17
N TYR A 371 -1.90 -27.07 -14.57
CA TYR A 371 -3.07 -26.74 -13.75
C TYR A 371 -4.35 -27.32 -14.38
N PRO A 372 -5.42 -27.52 -13.60
CA PRO A 372 -6.73 -27.84 -14.13
C PRO A 372 -7.24 -26.80 -15.15
N GLY A 373 -7.99 -27.27 -16.14
CA GLY A 373 -8.64 -26.40 -17.12
C GLY A 373 -7.73 -25.91 -18.25
N PRO A 374 -8.30 -25.19 -19.24
CA PRO A 374 -7.61 -24.73 -20.43
C PRO A 374 -6.80 -23.44 -20.22
N LEU A 375 -7.04 -22.71 -19.11
CA LEU A 375 -6.39 -21.46 -18.79
C LEU A 375 -5.31 -21.66 -17.73
N ASN A 376 -4.04 -21.71 -18.14
CA ASN A 376 -2.89 -21.77 -17.25
C ASN A 376 -2.42 -20.36 -16.88
N LEU A 377 -2.83 -19.88 -15.70
CA LEU A 377 -2.48 -18.54 -15.22
C LEU A 377 -0.97 -18.32 -15.01
N ALA A 378 -0.20 -19.37 -14.73
CA ALA A 378 1.26 -19.25 -14.60
C ALA A 378 1.89 -18.88 -15.94
N ILE A 379 1.44 -19.50 -17.03
CA ILE A 379 1.89 -19.16 -18.39
C ILE A 379 1.44 -17.72 -18.72
N CYS A 380 0.18 -17.36 -18.41
CA CYS A 380 -0.32 -16.00 -18.61
C CYS A 380 0.55 -14.95 -17.89
N MET A 381 0.92 -15.18 -16.64
CA MET A 381 1.79 -14.25 -15.90
C MET A 381 3.21 -14.17 -16.50
N ARG A 382 3.77 -15.28 -16.96
CA ARG A 382 5.08 -15.27 -17.63
C ARG A 382 5.04 -14.53 -18.99
N GLU A 383 3.92 -14.62 -19.71
CA GLU A 383 3.70 -13.80 -20.91
C GLU A 383 3.49 -12.32 -20.56
N LEU A 384 2.70 -12.03 -19.51
CA LEU A 384 2.49 -10.66 -19.04
C LEU A 384 3.84 -9.99 -18.67
N GLU A 385 4.72 -10.70 -17.95
CA GLU A 385 6.06 -10.19 -17.59
C GLU A 385 6.83 -9.63 -18.78
N LYS A 386 6.71 -10.27 -19.96
CA LYS A 386 7.38 -9.84 -21.21
C LYS A 386 6.73 -8.62 -21.86
N MET A 387 5.45 -8.35 -21.54
CA MET A 387 4.66 -7.26 -22.12
C MET A 387 4.61 -6.02 -21.24
N LEU A 388 4.97 -6.13 -19.95
CA LEU A 388 4.91 -5.02 -19.01
C LEU A 388 5.98 -3.96 -19.34
N PRO A 389 5.60 -2.65 -19.37
CA PRO A 389 6.58 -1.57 -19.41
C PRO A 389 7.52 -1.60 -18.19
N GLU A 390 8.72 -1.03 -18.35
CA GLU A 390 9.72 -0.95 -17.28
C GLU A 390 9.26 -0.18 -16.04
N ASP A 391 8.19 0.61 -16.14
CA ASP A 391 7.71 1.51 -15.08
C ASP A 391 6.20 1.39 -14.78
N CYS A 392 5.59 0.24 -15.00
CA CYS A 392 4.17 0.04 -14.68
C CYS A 392 3.88 -0.03 -13.17
N VAL A 393 2.60 0.18 -12.82
CA VAL A 393 2.07 -0.03 -11.46
C VAL A 393 1.12 -1.23 -11.48
N LEU A 394 1.36 -2.19 -10.62
CA LEU A 394 0.46 -3.31 -10.38
C LEU A 394 -0.20 -3.12 -9.01
N THR A 395 -1.52 -3.20 -8.98
CA THR A 395 -2.29 -3.22 -7.74
C THR A 395 -2.94 -4.57 -7.55
N THR A 396 -3.17 -4.97 -6.33
CA THR A 396 -3.84 -6.24 -6.05
C THR A 396 -4.82 -6.11 -4.90
N ASP A 397 -5.79 -6.97 -4.89
CA ASP A 397 -6.75 -7.16 -3.81
C ASP A 397 -6.35 -8.31 -2.89
N ALA A 398 -7.14 -8.58 -1.85
CA ALA A 398 -6.97 -9.76 -1.02
C ALA A 398 -7.57 -11.00 -1.70
N GLY A 399 -6.78 -12.06 -1.78
CA GLY A 399 -7.20 -13.35 -2.32
C GLY A 399 -6.03 -14.18 -2.87
N ASN A 400 -6.28 -15.47 -3.09
CA ASN A 400 -5.27 -16.41 -3.60
C ASN A 400 -4.76 -16.05 -5.00
N PHE A 401 -5.56 -15.33 -5.80
CA PHE A 401 -5.16 -14.85 -7.13
C PHE A 401 -3.95 -13.91 -7.09
N ALA A 402 -3.72 -13.19 -5.99
CA ALA A 402 -2.53 -12.35 -5.83
C ALA A 402 -1.22 -13.18 -5.88
N GLY A 403 -1.30 -14.45 -5.52
CA GLY A 403 -0.19 -15.40 -5.61
C GLY A 403 0.33 -15.61 -7.03
N TRP A 404 -0.49 -15.44 -8.05
CA TRP A 404 -0.05 -15.56 -9.46
C TRP A 404 0.99 -14.51 -9.80
N ALA A 405 0.73 -13.24 -9.46
CA ALA A 405 1.70 -12.17 -9.67
C ALA A 405 2.97 -12.36 -8.82
N THR A 406 2.83 -12.61 -7.51
CA THR A 406 3.98 -12.69 -6.61
C THR A 406 4.89 -13.89 -6.88
N ARG A 407 4.33 -15.00 -7.36
CA ARG A 407 5.09 -16.19 -7.69
C ARG A 407 5.73 -16.12 -9.08
N PHE A 408 5.02 -15.65 -10.10
CA PHE A 408 5.42 -15.80 -11.50
C PHE A 408 5.99 -14.54 -12.15
N LEU A 409 5.82 -13.34 -11.56
CA LEU A 409 6.45 -12.12 -12.04
C LEU A 409 7.75 -11.83 -11.30
N ASN A 410 8.76 -11.36 -12.03
CA ASN A 410 9.89 -10.63 -11.48
C ASN A 410 9.74 -9.16 -11.86
N LEU A 411 9.48 -8.31 -10.86
CA LEU A 411 9.30 -6.89 -11.10
C LEU A 411 10.65 -6.19 -11.18
N GLY A 412 10.83 -5.37 -12.21
CA GLY A 412 11.99 -4.54 -12.38
C GLY A 412 12.05 -3.35 -11.40
N PRO A 413 13.16 -2.62 -11.36
CA PRO A 413 13.43 -1.61 -10.32
C PRO A 413 12.48 -0.41 -10.37
N ARG A 414 11.88 -0.11 -11.54
CA ARG A 414 10.94 1.00 -11.72
C ARG A 414 9.47 0.58 -11.64
N GLN A 415 9.19 -0.71 -11.67
CA GLN A 415 7.85 -1.25 -11.50
C GLN A 415 7.42 -1.18 -10.04
N ARG A 416 6.12 -0.98 -9.79
CA ARG A 416 5.54 -0.89 -8.45
C ARG A 416 4.47 -1.95 -8.27
N TYR A 417 4.41 -2.52 -7.08
CA TYR A 417 3.39 -3.47 -6.68
C TYR A 417 2.83 -3.05 -5.33
N ILE A 418 1.53 -2.79 -5.27
CA ILE A 418 0.85 -2.40 -4.04
C ILE A 418 -0.40 -3.25 -3.82
N GLY A 419 -0.68 -3.54 -2.56
CA GLY A 419 -1.86 -4.29 -2.13
C GLY A 419 -2.00 -4.19 -0.62
N PRO A 420 -3.19 -4.53 -0.06
CA PRO A 420 -3.47 -4.39 1.36
C PRO A 420 -2.88 -5.56 2.14
N SER A 421 -1.98 -5.30 3.10
CA SER A 421 -1.41 -6.37 3.94
C SER A 421 -2.36 -6.85 5.04
N ASN A 422 -3.39 -6.08 5.35
CA ASN A 422 -4.45 -6.48 6.29
C ASN A 422 -5.49 -7.45 5.68
N GLY A 423 -5.36 -7.82 4.40
CA GLY A 423 -6.28 -8.72 3.74
C GLY A 423 -7.63 -8.09 3.37
N ALA A 424 -7.71 -6.78 3.22
CA ALA A 424 -8.92 -6.09 2.77
C ALA A 424 -9.27 -6.48 1.33
N MET A 425 -10.51 -6.87 1.09
CA MET A 425 -11.11 -7.01 -0.23
C MET A 425 -11.65 -5.65 -0.70
N GLY A 426 -11.69 -5.43 -2.03
CA GLY A 426 -12.15 -4.17 -2.61
C GLY A 426 -11.11 -3.05 -2.62
N TYR A 427 -9.84 -3.36 -2.41
CA TYR A 427 -8.73 -2.38 -2.45
C TYR A 427 -8.19 -2.14 -3.87
N GLY A 428 -8.10 -3.20 -4.68
CA GLY A 428 -7.31 -3.19 -5.92
C GLY A 428 -7.80 -2.20 -6.97
N VAL A 429 -9.13 -2.11 -7.20
CA VAL A 429 -9.74 -1.21 -8.19
C VAL A 429 -9.56 0.26 -7.80
N PRO A 430 -9.89 0.71 -6.57
CA PRO A 430 -9.58 2.07 -6.14
C PRO A 430 -8.08 2.40 -6.28
N ALA A 431 -7.20 1.49 -5.87
CA ALA A 431 -5.76 1.71 -5.91
C ALA A 431 -5.21 1.90 -7.34
N VAL A 432 -5.69 1.14 -8.33
CA VAL A 432 -5.26 1.31 -9.72
C VAL A 432 -5.76 2.62 -10.31
N ILE A 433 -6.97 3.06 -9.93
CA ILE A 433 -7.50 4.37 -10.34
C ILE A 433 -6.64 5.49 -9.76
N ALA A 434 -6.31 5.43 -8.47
CA ALA A 434 -5.40 6.39 -7.84
C ALA A 434 -4.04 6.44 -8.56
N ALA A 435 -3.45 5.29 -8.89
CA ALA A 435 -2.19 5.23 -9.64
C ALA A 435 -2.29 5.93 -10.99
N LYS A 436 -3.39 5.72 -11.73
CA LYS A 436 -3.64 6.38 -13.02
C LYS A 436 -3.93 7.87 -12.89
N VAL A 437 -4.64 8.28 -11.83
CA VAL A 437 -4.89 9.70 -11.53
C VAL A 437 -3.58 10.44 -11.26
N MET A 438 -2.67 9.83 -10.54
CA MET A 438 -1.37 10.42 -10.20
C MET A 438 -0.38 10.43 -11.37
N GLN A 439 -0.40 9.38 -12.18
CA GLN A 439 0.55 9.15 -13.26
C GLN A 439 -0.19 8.68 -14.53
N PRO A 440 -0.88 9.60 -15.23
CA PRO A 440 -1.77 9.25 -16.34
C PRO A 440 -1.08 8.49 -17.49
N GLU A 441 0.18 8.81 -17.77
CA GLU A 441 0.95 8.18 -18.85
C GLU A 441 1.47 6.78 -18.47
N ARG A 442 1.54 6.46 -17.18
CA ARG A 442 2.06 5.21 -16.70
C ARG A 442 1.01 4.10 -16.79
N MET A 443 1.38 2.95 -17.33
CA MET A 443 0.47 1.79 -17.33
C MET A 443 0.19 1.35 -15.89
N ALA A 444 -1.10 1.15 -15.58
CA ALA A 444 -1.52 0.64 -14.28
C ALA A 444 -2.50 -0.52 -14.46
N LEU A 445 -2.21 -1.62 -13.76
CA LEU A 445 -2.91 -2.88 -13.82
C LEU A 445 -3.44 -3.27 -12.44
N CYS A 446 -4.64 -3.82 -12.39
CA CYS A 446 -5.24 -4.36 -11.16
C CYS A 446 -5.47 -5.85 -11.27
N PHE A 447 -5.07 -6.61 -10.25
CA PHE A 447 -5.44 -8.01 -10.07
C PHE A 447 -6.47 -8.12 -8.96
N VAL A 448 -7.67 -8.58 -9.28
CA VAL A 448 -8.79 -8.68 -8.35
C VAL A 448 -9.58 -9.97 -8.59
N GLY A 449 -10.04 -10.62 -7.52
CA GLY A 449 -10.98 -11.73 -7.63
C GLY A 449 -12.41 -11.21 -7.92
N ASP A 450 -13.25 -12.06 -8.46
CA ASP A 450 -14.65 -11.75 -8.79
C ASP A 450 -15.43 -11.20 -7.58
N GLY A 451 -15.31 -11.83 -6.41
CA GLY A 451 -15.94 -11.35 -5.18
C GLY A 451 -15.40 -10.01 -4.69
N GLY A 452 -14.08 -9.77 -4.80
CA GLY A 452 -13.45 -8.49 -4.43
C GLY A 452 -13.81 -7.36 -5.39
N PHE A 453 -13.88 -7.67 -6.69
CA PHE A 453 -14.29 -6.70 -7.71
C PHE A 453 -15.67 -6.11 -7.41
N LEU A 454 -16.64 -6.93 -7.07
CA LEU A 454 -18.02 -6.47 -6.81
C LEU A 454 -18.16 -5.62 -5.53
N MET A 455 -17.13 -5.53 -4.68
CA MET A 455 -17.16 -4.63 -3.52
C MET A 455 -16.92 -3.16 -3.90
N THR A 456 -16.08 -2.89 -4.91
CA THR A 456 -15.67 -1.53 -5.31
C THR A 456 -15.57 -1.33 -6.82
N GLY A 457 -16.03 -2.29 -7.61
CA GLY A 457 -15.96 -2.21 -9.09
C GLY A 457 -16.70 -1.03 -9.69
N GLN A 458 -17.71 -0.48 -8.99
CA GLN A 458 -18.40 0.75 -9.39
C GLN A 458 -17.48 1.97 -9.44
N GLU A 459 -16.30 1.93 -8.80
CA GLU A 459 -15.28 2.99 -8.91
C GLU A 459 -14.71 3.13 -10.34
N ILE A 460 -14.97 2.17 -11.21
CA ILE A 460 -14.71 2.34 -12.65
C ILE A 460 -15.38 3.63 -13.19
N ALA A 461 -16.55 4.01 -12.64
CA ALA A 461 -17.20 5.29 -12.97
C ALA A 461 -16.30 6.50 -12.62
N THR A 462 -15.51 6.41 -11.55
CA THR A 462 -14.53 7.43 -11.17
C THR A 462 -13.40 7.51 -12.21
N ALA A 463 -12.92 6.38 -12.73
CA ALA A 463 -11.93 6.37 -13.80
C ALA A 463 -12.44 7.09 -15.07
N PHE A 464 -13.68 6.80 -15.48
CA PHE A 464 -14.31 7.48 -16.61
C PHE A 464 -14.50 8.97 -16.35
N HIS A 465 -14.98 9.34 -15.17
CA HIS A 465 -15.22 10.73 -14.80
C HIS A 465 -13.94 11.58 -14.87
N HIS A 466 -12.82 11.01 -14.47
CA HIS A 466 -11.52 11.69 -14.43
C HIS A 466 -10.62 11.39 -15.64
N GLY A 467 -11.15 10.70 -16.66
CA GLY A 467 -10.46 10.47 -17.94
C GLY A 467 -9.19 9.62 -17.82
N VAL A 468 -9.16 8.65 -16.91
CA VAL A 468 -8.03 7.73 -16.72
C VAL A 468 -8.38 6.31 -17.15
N ASN A 469 -7.41 5.54 -17.64
CA ASN A 469 -7.59 4.25 -18.30
C ASN A 469 -6.84 3.09 -17.61
N PRO A 470 -7.27 2.64 -16.41
CA PRO A 470 -6.72 1.45 -15.77
C PRO A 470 -7.12 0.17 -16.53
N ILE A 471 -6.31 -0.89 -16.39
CA ILE A 471 -6.64 -2.23 -16.89
C ILE A 471 -6.88 -3.14 -15.68
N VAL A 472 -8.02 -3.79 -15.61
CA VAL A 472 -8.43 -4.65 -14.50
C VAL A 472 -8.52 -6.10 -14.96
N PHE A 473 -7.74 -6.99 -14.35
CA PHE A 473 -7.89 -8.44 -14.49
C PHE A 473 -8.79 -8.96 -13.39
N VAL A 474 -9.96 -9.51 -13.76
CA VAL A 474 -10.88 -10.17 -12.83
C VAL A 474 -10.67 -11.67 -12.91
N PHE A 475 -10.14 -12.25 -11.84
CA PHE A 475 -9.97 -13.70 -11.69
C PHE A 475 -11.30 -14.30 -11.24
N ASN A 476 -12.06 -14.81 -12.19
CA ASN A 476 -13.41 -15.33 -11.97
C ASN A 476 -13.40 -16.85 -11.87
N ASN A 477 -13.52 -17.37 -10.64
CA ASN A 477 -13.75 -18.78 -10.34
C ASN A 477 -15.12 -19.03 -9.67
N GLN A 478 -16.00 -18.03 -9.66
CA GLN A 478 -17.35 -18.04 -9.08
C GLN A 478 -17.39 -18.41 -7.60
N MET A 479 -16.34 -18.05 -6.84
CA MET A 479 -16.30 -18.34 -5.41
C MET A 479 -15.34 -17.44 -4.63
N TYR A 480 -15.52 -17.38 -3.32
CA TYR A 480 -14.51 -16.90 -2.39
C TYR A 480 -13.40 -17.96 -2.25
N GLY A 481 -12.52 -18.04 -3.26
CA GLY A 481 -11.55 -19.13 -3.45
C GLY A 481 -10.59 -19.34 -2.27
N THR A 482 -10.18 -18.28 -1.58
CA THR A 482 -9.33 -18.39 -0.38
C THR A 482 -10.07 -19.11 0.74
N ILE A 483 -11.33 -18.77 0.99
CA ILE A 483 -12.14 -19.42 2.04
C ILE A 483 -12.46 -20.85 1.64
N ARG A 484 -12.77 -21.09 0.37
CA ARG A 484 -12.98 -22.44 -0.16
C ARG A 484 -11.74 -23.32 0.05
N MET A 485 -10.54 -22.80 -0.20
CA MET A 485 -9.30 -23.54 0.06
C MET A 485 -9.16 -23.95 1.53
N HIS A 486 -9.51 -23.05 2.46
CA HIS A 486 -9.50 -23.39 3.89
C HIS A 486 -10.57 -24.41 4.25
N GLN A 487 -11.76 -24.32 3.66
CA GLN A 487 -12.81 -25.33 3.87
C GLN A 487 -12.35 -26.71 3.39
N GLU A 488 -11.75 -26.82 2.20
CA GLU A 488 -11.26 -28.11 1.71
C GLU A 488 -10.14 -28.69 2.57
N ARG A 489 -9.25 -27.84 3.09
CA ARG A 489 -8.18 -28.31 3.98
C ARG A 489 -8.70 -28.80 5.33
N ASP A 490 -9.62 -28.06 5.96
CA ASP A 490 -10.00 -28.27 7.36
C ASP A 490 -11.33 -29.04 7.49
N TYR A 491 -12.20 -28.93 6.48
CA TYR A 491 -13.53 -29.55 6.43
C TYR A 491 -13.85 -30.05 5.00
N PRO A 492 -13.13 -31.05 4.48
CA PRO A 492 -13.25 -31.51 3.09
C PRO A 492 -14.68 -31.81 2.68
N HIS A 493 -15.03 -31.44 1.45
CA HIS A 493 -16.36 -31.67 0.83
C HIS A 493 -17.55 -31.01 1.56
N ARG A 494 -17.28 -30.04 2.45
CA ARG A 494 -18.35 -29.31 3.19
C ARG A 494 -18.41 -27.83 2.75
N VAL A 495 -18.84 -27.62 1.51
CA VAL A 495 -18.96 -26.27 0.93
C VAL A 495 -20.09 -25.50 1.59
N SER A 496 -19.80 -24.32 2.13
CA SER A 496 -20.80 -23.44 2.74
C SER A 496 -20.40 -21.96 2.57
N GLY A 497 -21.30 -21.14 2.01
CA GLY A 497 -21.13 -19.68 1.93
C GLY A 497 -20.04 -19.17 1.00
N THR A 498 -19.46 -20.01 0.14
CA THR A 498 -18.33 -19.61 -0.73
C THR A 498 -18.68 -19.54 -2.21
N THR A 499 -19.81 -20.05 -2.65
CA THR A 499 -20.25 -20.00 -4.05
C THR A 499 -20.80 -18.61 -4.39
N LEU A 500 -20.44 -18.08 -5.56
CA LEU A 500 -20.88 -16.79 -6.07
C LEU A 500 -21.61 -16.92 -7.40
N THR A 501 -22.56 -16.01 -7.65
CA THR A 501 -23.15 -15.78 -8.96
C THR A 501 -22.72 -14.40 -9.43
N ASN A 502 -22.04 -14.31 -10.56
CA ASN A 502 -21.43 -13.09 -11.05
C ASN A 502 -22.21 -12.52 -12.25
N PRO A 503 -22.14 -11.19 -12.47
CA PRO A 503 -22.62 -10.59 -13.71
C PRO A 503 -21.69 -10.95 -14.87
N ASP A 504 -22.12 -10.61 -16.07
CA ASP A 504 -21.26 -10.54 -17.25
C ASP A 504 -20.30 -9.36 -17.09
N PHE A 505 -19.04 -9.62 -16.73
CA PHE A 505 -18.04 -8.58 -16.46
C PHE A 505 -17.65 -7.81 -17.72
N GLN A 506 -17.69 -8.42 -18.91
CA GLN A 506 -17.49 -7.72 -20.16
C GLN A 506 -18.57 -6.65 -20.38
N LYS A 507 -19.85 -7.02 -20.25
CA LYS A 507 -20.96 -6.06 -20.37
C LYS A 507 -20.93 -5.02 -19.25
N PHE A 508 -20.45 -5.38 -18.07
CA PHE A 508 -20.31 -4.43 -16.96
C PHE A 508 -19.41 -3.24 -17.36
N ILE A 509 -18.22 -3.49 -17.88
CA ILE A 509 -17.30 -2.40 -18.27
C ILE A 509 -17.79 -1.68 -19.53
N GLU A 510 -18.39 -2.40 -20.48
CA GLU A 510 -18.97 -1.84 -21.72
C GLU A 510 -20.13 -0.88 -21.43
N ALA A 511 -20.92 -1.11 -20.37
CA ALA A 511 -21.97 -0.21 -19.92
C ALA A 511 -21.46 1.18 -19.52
N PHE A 512 -20.20 1.32 -19.12
CA PHE A 512 -19.53 2.60 -18.90
C PHE A 512 -18.84 3.14 -20.17
N GLY A 513 -18.81 2.39 -21.27
CA GLY A 513 -18.10 2.76 -22.50
C GLY A 513 -16.66 2.25 -22.59
N GLY A 514 -16.26 1.37 -21.65
CA GLY A 514 -14.94 0.75 -21.58
C GLY A 514 -14.73 -0.40 -22.57
N HIS A 515 -13.60 -1.08 -22.43
CA HIS A 515 -13.22 -2.23 -23.24
C HIS A 515 -13.28 -3.49 -22.39
N GLY A 516 -14.06 -4.49 -22.82
CA GLY A 516 -14.22 -5.76 -22.12
C GLY A 516 -13.66 -6.93 -22.92
N GLU A 517 -12.98 -7.86 -22.24
CA GLU A 517 -12.45 -9.10 -22.80
C GLU A 517 -12.80 -10.29 -21.89
N ILE A 518 -12.99 -11.43 -22.49
CA ILE A 518 -13.13 -12.72 -21.79
C ILE A 518 -12.02 -13.65 -22.27
N VAL A 519 -11.30 -14.24 -21.33
CA VAL A 519 -10.22 -15.20 -21.56
C VAL A 519 -10.59 -16.51 -20.89
N THR A 520 -10.73 -17.57 -21.70
CA THR A 520 -11.10 -18.92 -21.27
C THR A 520 -9.96 -19.92 -21.49
N ALA A 521 -8.99 -19.58 -22.34
CA ALA A 521 -7.85 -20.42 -22.65
C ALA A 521 -6.55 -19.60 -22.69
N THR A 522 -5.42 -20.24 -22.37
CA THR A 522 -4.11 -19.59 -22.29
C THR A 522 -3.72 -18.84 -23.55
N ALA A 523 -4.04 -19.36 -24.73
CA ALA A 523 -3.69 -18.75 -26.02
C ALA A 523 -4.43 -17.41 -26.27
N GLU A 524 -5.56 -17.18 -25.63
CA GLU A 524 -6.36 -15.96 -25.76
C GLU A 524 -5.80 -14.78 -24.94
N PHE A 525 -4.97 -15.06 -23.92
CA PHE A 525 -4.53 -14.05 -22.95
C PHE A 525 -3.74 -12.91 -23.59
N ARG A 526 -2.69 -13.22 -24.36
CA ARG A 526 -1.86 -12.19 -24.99
C ARG A 526 -2.67 -11.32 -25.95
N PRO A 527 -3.45 -11.87 -26.91
CA PRO A 527 -4.26 -11.05 -27.81
C PRO A 527 -5.28 -10.17 -27.08
N ALA A 528 -5.93 -10.69 -26.02
CA ALA A 528 -6.88 -9.91 -25.23
C ALA A 528 -6.19 -8.73 -24.52
N PHE A 529 -5.04 -8.95 -23.92
CA PHE A 529 -4.26 -7.87 -23.28
C PHE A 529 -3.81 -6.82 -24.29
N GLU A 530 -3.31 -7.23 -25.45
CA GLU A 530 -2.89 -6.31 -26.52
C GLU A 530 -4.06 -5.45 -27.02
N ARG A 531 -5.28 -6.02 -27.18
CA ARG A 531 -6.48 -5.25 -27.56
C ARG A 531 -6.92 -4.31 -26.44
N ALA A 532 -6.86 -4.74 -25.19
CA ALA A 532 -7.19 -3.89 -24.04
C ALA A 532 -6.26 -2.67 -23.97
N VAL A 533 -4.96 -2.86 -24.14
CA VAL A 533 -3.97 -1.77 -24.20
C VAL A 533 -4.24 -0.85 -25.40
N ALA A 534 -4.44 -1.41 -26.60
CA ALA A 534 -4.68 -0.64 -27.82
C ALA A 534 -5.98 0.17 -27.80
N SER A 535 -6.96 -0.24 -26.99
CA SER A 535 -8.24 0.46 -26.84
C SER A 535 -8.08 1.88 -26.28
N GLY A 536 -7.04 2.14 -25.49
CA GLY A 536 -6.82 3.40 -24.78
C GLY A 536 -7.92 3.75 -23.75
N LYS A 537 -8.83 2.81 -23.45
CA LYS A 537 -9.97 2.99 -22.54
C LYS A 537 -9.71 2.32 -21.20
N PRO A 538 -10.48 2.64 -20.14
CA PRO A 538 -10.61 1.74 -19.01
C PRO A 538 -11.00 0.35 -19.52
N ALA A 539 -10.23 -0.67 -19.12
CA ALA A 539 -10.43 -2.02 -19.64
C ALA A 539 -10.59 -3.05 -18.53
N LEU A 540 -11.38 -4.09 -18.79
CA LEU A 540 -11.57 -5.22 -17.91
C LEU A 540 -11.35 -6.50 -18.71
N ILE A 541 -10.46 -7.36 -18.21
CA ILE A 541 -10.18 -8.67 -18.77
C ILE A 541 -10.63 -9.72 -17.74
N GLU A 542 -11.73 -10.39 -18.03
CA GLU A 542 -12.21 -11.53 -17.24
C GLU A 542 -11.37 -12.77 -17.55
N LEU A 543 -10.70 -13.30 -16.53
CA LEU A 543 -9.99 -14.57 -16.60
C LEU A 543 -10.90 -15.66 -15.98
N ARG A 544 -11.48 -16.51 -16.79
CA ARG A 544 -12.35 -17.63 -16.33
C ARG A 544 -11.49 -18.78 -15.84
N VAL A 545 -11.26 -18.76 -14.54
CA VAL A 545 -10.40 -19.74 -13.85
C VAL A 545 -11.20 -21.00 -13.54
N ASP A 546 -10.56 -22.16 -13.72
CA ASP A 546 -11.15 -23.42 -13.33
C ASP A 546 -11.46 -23.42 -11.82
N PRO A 547 -12.69 -23.76 -11.39
CA PRO A 547 -13.09 -23.74 -9.98
C PRO A 547 -12.23 -24.63 -9.08
N ASP A 548 -11.64 -25.69 -9.63
CA ASP A 548 -10.76 -26.58 -8.87
C ASP A 548 -9.37 -26.00 -8.66
N GLN A 549 -9.02 -24.91 -9.36
CA GLN A 549 -7.77 -24.17 -9.20
C GLN A 549 -7.87 -23.14 -8.07
N LEU A 550 -7.64 -23.54 -6.83
CA LEU A 550 -7.81 -22.69 -5.64
C LEU A 550 -6.64 -21.73 -5.38
N GLY A 551 -5.49 -21.93 -6.01
CA GLY A 551 -4.32 -21.08 -5.85
C GLY A 551 -3.11 -21.61 -6.61
N THR A 552 -1.97 -20.97 -6.43
CA THR A 552 -0.74 -21.36 -7.14
C THR A 552 -0.15 -22.70 -6.69
N ARG A 553 -0.60 -23.24 -5.56
CA ARG A 553 -0.15 -24.52 -4.97
C ARG A 553 -1.29 -25.35 -4.40
N ALA A 554 -2.54 -24.93 -4.62
CA ALA A 554 -3.73 -25.60 -4.09
C ALA A 554 -4.74 -25.86 -5.19
N SER A 555 -5.24 -27.08 -5.24
CA SER A 555 -6.36 -27.52 -6.08
C SER A 555 -7.30 -28.40 -5.26
N ILE A 556 -8.55 -28.56 -5.71
CA ILE A 556 -9.45 -29.58 -5.22
C ILE A 556 -8.98 -30.90 -5.85
N SER A 557 -8.75 -31.92 -5.03
CA SER A 557 -8.32 -33.25 -5.46
C SER A 557 -9.53 -34.15 -5.77
#